data_69d767e56d58592741d82d933a6ddcb3
#
_entry.id   69d767e56d58592741d82d933a6ddcb3
#
_cell.length_a   1.000
_cell.length_b   1.000
_cell.length_c   1.000
_cell.angle_alpha   90.00
_cell.angle_beta   90.00
_cell.angle_gamma   90.00
#
_symmetry.space_group_name_H-M   'P 1'
#
loop_
_entity.id
_entity.type
_entity.pdbx_description
1 polymer ?
#
loop_
_entity_poly.entity_id
_entity_poly.type
_entity_poly.pdbx_seq_one_letter_code
_entity_poly.pdbx_strand_id
1 'polypeptide(L)'
;MELVIKNLNFSYNEKLILKDINIVAKKNDIILIKGVNGSGKTTLLKCIGGIFNGGKNIYINNIELINQKNLFRHISYIMSEDTLYGYLSVKENIKFYCELFGEDSSFIDQVYSYIEDMEILEYENYLVKHLSEGTRHKIYLSIMLSKKSELIILDEPFSSIDKNTQEKMFKYIETLSKDKIIIYSTHIKEFEKMANKIINLEKVGE
;
A
#
# COMPACT_ATOMS: atom_id res chain seq x y z
N MET A 1 -16.23 -2.75 4.77
CA MET A 1 -15.80 -1.49 4.11
C MET A 1 -16.25 -1.47 2.67
N GLU A 2 -16.62 -0.31 2.17
CA GLU A 2 -16.86 -0.02 0.75
C GLU A 2 -16.11 1.25 0.38
N LEU A 3 -15.39 1.24 -0.74
CA LEU A 3 -14.74 2.40 -1.34
C LEU A 3 -15.47 2.75 -2.63
N VAL A 4 -15.88 4.00 -2.78
CA VAL A 4 -16.53 4.51 -3.99
C VAL A 4 -15.81 5.77 -4.46
N ILE A 5 -15.41 5.78 -5.71
CA ILE A 5 -14.83 6.94 -6.40
C ILE A 5 -15.78 7.32 -7.52
N LYS A 6 -16.20 8.60 -7.59
CA LYS A 6 -17.14 9.11 -8.59
C LYS A 6 -16.55 10.31 -9.31
N ASN A 7 -16.36 10.17 -10.63
CA ASN A 7 -15.91 11.27 -11.50
C ASN A 7 -14.69 12.02 -10.93
N LEU A 8 -13.68 11.26 -10.40
CA LEU A 8 -12.48 11.86 -9.85
C LEU A 8 -11.65 12.47 -10.97
N ASN A 9 -11.38 13.77 -10.80
CA ASN A 9 -10.46 14.51 -11.64
C ASN A 9 -9.34 15.05 -10.74
N PHE A 10 -8.09 14.99 -11.21
CA PHE A 10 -6.94 15.51 -10.48
C PHE A 10 -5.95 16.19 -11.42
N SER A 11 -5.46 17.36 -11.01
CA SER A 11 -4.45 18.13 -11.76
C SER A 11 -3.28 18.51 -10.85
N TYR A 12 -2.07 18.47 -11.37
CA TYR A 12 -0.94 19.17 -10.81
C TYR A 12 -0.86 20.56 -11.47
N ASN A 13 -1.08 21.60 -10.69
CA ASN A 13 -1.26 22.96 -11.20
C ASN A 13 -2.37 22.95 -12.28
N GLU A 14 -2.05 23.29 -13.52
CA GLU A 14 -3.00 23.33 -14.65
C GLU A 14 -3.02 22.03 -15.48
N LYS A 15 -2.07 21.10 -15.23
CA LYS A 15 -1.96 19.85 -15.99
C LYS A 15 -2.88 18.78 -15.42
N LEU A 16 -3.93 18.41 -16.17
CA LEU A 16 -4.84 17.32 -15.82
C LEU A 16 -4.09 15.99 -15.91
N ILE A 17 -4.16 15.18 -14.83
CA ILE A 17 -3.51 13.88 -14.71
C ILE A 17 -4.53 12.74 -14.63
N LEU A 18 -5.61 12.94 -13.88
CA LEU A 18 -6.71 11.97 -13.79
C LEU A 18 -7.97 12.63 -14.31
N LYS A 19 -8.71 11.91 -15.15
CA LYS A 19 -9.95 12.38 -15.74
C LYS A 19 -11.04 11.33 -15.58
N ASP A 20 -12.14 11.74 -14.96
CA ASP A 20 -13.38 10.99 -14.84
C ASP A 20 -13.21 9.55 -14.31
N ILE A 21 -12.39 9.37 -13.28
CA ILE A 21 -12.13 8.06 -12.71
C ILE A 21 -13.31 7.63 -11.84
N ASN A 22 -13.81 6.43 -12.12
CA ASN A 22 -14.93 5.81 -11.42
C ASN A 22 -14.53 4.42 -10.94
N ILE A 23 -14.58 4.16 -9.63
CA ILE A 23 -14.22 2.88 -9.02
C ILE A 23 -15.20 2.54 -7.90
N VAL A 24 -15.64 1.29 -7.85
CA VAL A 24 -16.36 0.74 -6.70
C VAL A 24 -15.61 -0.51 -6.22
N ALA A 25 -15.23 -0.51 -4.95
CA ALA A 25 -14.51 -1.60 -4.30
C ALA A 25 -15.17 -2.01 -2.98
N LYS A 26 -15.19 -3.31 -2.72
CA LYS A 26 -15.72 -3.93 -1.49
C LYS A 26 -14.68 -4.87 -0.90
N LYS A 27 -14.88 -5.32 0.32
CA LYS A 27 -14.08 -6.42 0.90
C LYS A 27 -13.98 -7.57 -0.11
N ASN A 28 -12.83 -8.22 -0.15
CA ASN A 28 -12.41 -9.26 -1.09
C ASN A 28 -12.07 -8.75 -2.50
N ASP A 29 -12.16 -7.45 -2.79
CA ASP A 29 -11.66 -6.93 -4.06
C ASP A 29 -10.15 -6.75 -4.01
N ILE A 30 -9.48 -7.30 -5.01
CA ILE A 30 -8.06 -7.09 -5.32
C ILE A 30 -8.02 -6.36 -6.67
N ILE A 31 -7.73 -5.07 -6.64
CA ILE A 31 -7.81 -4.18 -7.79
C ILE A 31 -6.41 -3.82 -8.29
N LEU A 32 -6.12 -4.18 -9.53
CA LEU A 32 -4.91 -3.73 -10.22
C LEU A 32 -5.19 -2.41 -10.96
N ILE A 33 -4.38 -1.40 -10.67
CA ILE A 33 -4.30 -0.18 -11.46
C ILE A 33 -3.24 -0.36 -12.54
N LYS A 34 -3.67 -0.49 -13.79
CA LYS A 34 -2.81 -0.72 -14.95
C LYS A 34 -2.73 0.53 -15.82
N GLY A 35 -1.60 0.75 -16.45
CA GLY A 35 -1.38 1.88 -17.37
C GLY A 35 0.11 2.10 -17.64
N VAL A 36 0.39 2.83 -18.71
CA VAL A 36 1.78 3.18 -19.09
C VAL A 36 2.43 4.10 -18.05
N ASN A 37 3.74 4.25 -18.11
CA ASN A 37 4.44 5.21 -17.25
C ASN A 37 3.92 6.63 -17.51
N GLY A 38 3.63 7.35 -16.41
CA GLY A 38 3.04 8.69 -16.49
C GLY A 38 1.52 8.73 -16.71
N SER A 39 0.80 7.58 -16.69
CA SER A 39 -0.68 7.56 -16.80
C SER A 39 -1.39 8.00 -15.51
N GLY A 40 -0.67 8.25 -14.41
CA GLY A 40 -1.27 8.70 -13.16
C GLY A 40 -1.55 7.62 -12.12
N LYS A 41 -1.00 6.38 -12.25
CA LYS A 41 -1.19 5.29 -11.28
C LYS A 41 -0.88 5.73 -9.84
N THR A 42 0.35 6.17 -9.59
CA THR A 42 0.79 6.70 -8.28
C THR A 42 -0.07 7.87 -7.81
N THR A 43 -0.48 8.76 -8.74
CA THR A 43 -1.35 9.89 -8.42
C THR A 43 -2.72 9.41 -7.92
N LEU A 44 -3.33 8.46 -8.62
CA LEU A 44 -4.60 7.86 -8.21
C LEU A 44 -4.47 7.19 -6.84
N LEU A 45 -3.44 6.36 -6.64
CA LEU A 45 -3.19 5.70 -5.36
C LEU A 45 -3.00 6.69 -4.22
N LYS A 46 -2.27 7.81 -4.44
CA LYS A 46 -2.09 8.88 -3.45
C LYS A 46 -3.39 9.65 -3.16
N CYS A 47 -4.26 9.84 -4.16
CA CYS A 47 -5.60 10.40 -3.93
C CYS A 47 -6.45 9.47 -3.06
N ILE A 48 -6.46 8.16 -3.35
CA ILE A 48 -7.20 7.15 -2.56
C ILE A 48 -6.63 7.06 -1.13
N GLY A 49 -5.32 7.16 -0.97
CA GLY A 49 -4.63 7.16 0.33
C GLY A 49 -4.80 8.44 1.14
N GLY A 50 -5.46 9.47 0.59
CA GLY A 50 -5.65 10.76 1.27
C GLY A 50 -4.37 11.60 1.40
N ILE A 51 -3.30 11.26 0.67
CA ILE A 51 -2.03 11.98 0.66
C ILE A 51 -2.17 13.31 -0.11
N PHE A 52 -2.93 13.28 -1.19
CA PHE A 52 -3.27 14.49 -1.93
C PHE A 52 -4.67 14.99 -1.56
N ASN A 53 -4.83 16.31 -1.44
CA ASN A 53 -6.11 16.99 -1.15
C ASN A 53 -7.17 16.83 -2.26
N GLY A 54 -7.02 15.85 -3.12
CA GLY A 54 -7.96 15.48 -4.17
C GLY A 54 -9.10 14.54 -3.73
N GLY A 55 -9.28 14.36 -2.41
CA GLY A 55 -10.27 13.43 -1.84
C GLY A 55 -11.74 13.84 -2.01
N LYS A 56 -12.03 14.86 -2.81
CA LYS A 56 -13.38 15.10 -3.32
C LYS A 56 -13.79 13.95 -4.21
N ASN A 57 -15.02 13.49 -4.04
CA ASN A 57 -15.59 12.37 -4.82
C ASN A 57 -14.98 10.99 -4.49
N ILE A 58 -14.23 10.85 -3.41
CA ILE A 58 -13.78 9.56 -2.86
C ILE A 58 -14.51 9.32 -1.54
N TYR A 59 -15.23 8.22 -1.44
CA TYR A 59 -16.06 7.88 -0.28
C TYR A 59 -15.63 6.55 0.31
N ILE A 60 -15.48 6.50 1.62
CA ILE A 60 -15.30 5.26 2.38
C ILE A 60 -16.51 5.12 3.30
N ASN A 61 -17.25 4.01 3.15
CA ASN A 61 -18.50 3.75 3.89
C ASN A 61 -19.49 4.93 3.80
N ASN A 62 -19.65 5.52 2.62
CA ASN A 62 -20.50 6.69 2.32
C ASN A 62 -20.04 8.02 2.96
N ILE A 63 -18.90 8.07 3.62
CA ILE A 63 -18.32 9.31 4.13
C ILE A 63 -17.21 9.76 3.18
N GLU A 64 -17.30 11.00 2.70
CA GLU A 64 -16.28 11.55 1.81
C GLU A 64 -14.92 11.63 2.51
N LEU A 65 -13.87 11.20 1.81
CA LEU A 65 -12.54 11.02 2.33
C LEU A 65 -11.99 12.28 3.00
N ILE A 66 -12.21 13.44 2.39
CA ILE A 66 -11.76 14.74 2.90
C ILE A 66 -12.36 15.10 4.27
N ASN A 67 -13.49 14.50 4.64
CA ASN A 67 -14.19 14.75 5.90
C ASN A 67 -13.83 13.73 7.00
N GLN A 68 -12.95 12.76 6.72
CA GLN A 68 -12.58 11.73 7.70
C GLN A 68 -11.37 12.13 8.53
N LYS A 69 -11.56 12.37 9.83
CA LYS A 69 -10.52 12.82 10.76
C LYS A 69 -9.47 11.75 11.14
N ASN A 70 -9.75 10.47 10.97
CA ASN A 70 -8.87 9.37 11.40
C ASN A 70 -8.59 8.37 10.28
N LEU A 71 -8.52 8.86 9.05
CA LEU A 71 -8.34 8.05 7.85
C LEU A 71 -7.14 7.10 7.93
N PHE A 72 -6.03 7.57 8.50
CA PHE A 72 -4.79 6.78 8.64
C PHE A 72 -4.95 5.47 9.42
N ARG A 73 -5.99 5.36 10.26
CA ARG A 73 -6.29 4.10 10.97
C ARG A 73 -6.87 3.04 10.05
N HIS A 74 -7.54 3.44 8.98
CA HIS A 74 -8.27 2.54 8.08
C HIS A 74 -7.47 2.18 6.82
N ILE A 75 -6.39 2.91 6.53
CA ILE A 75 -5.61 2.76 5.31
C ILE A 75 -4.16 2.43 5.64
N SER A 76 -3.61 1.39 5.01
CA SER A 76 -2.17 1.15 4.90
C SER A 76 -1.73 1.51 3.48
N TYR A 77 -0.86 2.52 3.36
CA TYR A 77 -0.29 2.94 2.07
C TYR A 77 1.18 2.52 2.01
N ILE A 78 1.49 1.60 1.12
CA ILE A 78 2.81 0.98 0.95
C ILE A 78 3.43 1.52 -0.33
N MET A 79 4.55 2.21 -0.19
CA MET A 79 5.29 2.81 -1.30
C MET A 79 6.37 1.85 -1.83
N SER A 80 6.88 2.13 -3.02
CA SER A 80 8.04 1.45 -3.60
C SER A 80 9.33 1.67 -2.81
N GLU A 81 9.43 2.82 -2.14
CA GLU A 81 10.54 3.15 -1.26
C GLU A 81 10.13 2.98 0.20
N ASP A 82 11.04 2.42 1.03
CA ASP A 82 10.78 2.29 2.45
C ASP A 82 10.86 3.65 3.19
N THR A 83 10.15 3.75 4.31
CA THR A 83 10.13 4.93 5.17
C THR A 83 10.75 4.65 6.54
N LEU A 84 11.59 3.63 6.63
CA LEU A 84 12.24 3.24 7.87
C LEU A 84 13.26 4.28 8.34
N TYR A 85 13.39 4.42 9.65
CA TYR A 85 14.38 5.30 10.27
C TYR A 85 15.74 4.62 10.26
N GLY A 86 16.67 5.09 9.43
CA GLY A 86 17.97 4.47 9.20
C GLY A 86 18.87 4.39 10.45
N TYR A 87 18.72 5.31 11.41
CA TYR A 87 19.49 5.35 12.65
C TYR A 87 18.84 4.59 13.82
N LEU A 88 17.69 3.98 13.59
CA LEU A 88 17.09 3.01 14.50
C LEU A 88 17.39 1.59 14.02
N SER A 89 17.47 0.65 14.98
CA SER A 89 17.49 -0.78 14.68
C SER A 89 16.14 -1.23 14.09
N VAL A 90 16.11 -2.43 13.52
CA VAL A 90 14.86 -3.04 13.04
C VAL A 90 13.83 -3.12 14.17
N LYS A 91 14.23 -3.64 15.34
CA LYS A 91 13.38 -3.74 16.52
C LYS A 91 12.83 -2.39 17.01
N GLU A 92 13.67 -1.33 16.96
CA GLU A 92 13.24 0.02 17.33
C GLU A 92 12.26 0.60 16.29
N ASN A 93 12.49 0.35 14.99
CA ASN A 93 11.53 0.72 13.95
C ASN A 93 10.17 0.02 14.17
N ILE A 94 10.17 -1.29 14.45
CA ILE A 94 8.92 -2.03 14.73
C ILE A 94 8.15 -1.41 15.89
N LYS A 95 8.83 -1.08 16.99
CA LYS A 95 8.21 -0.42 18.14
C LYS A 95 7.68 0.96 17.78
N PHE A 96 8.49 1.75 17.06
CA PHE A 96 8.09 3.07 16.61
C PHE A 96 6.81 3.04 15.79
N TYR A 97 6.72 2.12 14.81
CA TYR A 97 5.52 1.99 13.97
C TYR A 97 4.31 1.44 14.74
N CYS A 98 4.52 0.54 15.71
CA CYS A 98 3.47 0.08 16.61
C CYS A 98 2.82 1.26 17.35
N GLU A 99 3.64 2.12 17.96
CA GLU A 99 3.19 3.33 18.66
C GLU A 99 2.55 4.35 17.72
N LEU A 100 3.19 4.61 16.55
CA LEU A 100 2.68 5.55 15.53
C LEU A 100 1.29 5.17 15.04
N PHE A 101 1.04 3.88 14.82
CA PHE A 101 -0.25 3.38 14.34
C PHE A 101 -1.28 3.22 15.49
N GLY A 102 -0.85 3.27 16.75
CA GLY A 102 -1.68 3.01 17.92
C GLY A 102 -2.12 1.54 18.01
N GLU A 103 -1.23 0.63 17.61
CA GLU A 103 -1.45 -0.80 17.62
C GLU A 103 -1.01 -1.41 18.97
N ASP A 104 -1.42 -2.64 19.23
CA ASP A 104 -1.06 -3.42 20.40
C ASP A 104 0.05 -4.45 20.11
N SER A 105 0.38 -5.29 21.11
CA SER A 105 1.42 -6.32 20.97
C SER A 105 1.18 -7.29 19.83
N SER A 106 -0.07 -7.54 19.44
CA SER A 106 -0.41 -8.45 18.33
C SER A 106 0.15 -7.96 16.98
N PHE A 107 0.32 -6.64 16.83
CA PHE A 107 1.01 -6.06 15.68
C PHE A 107 2.48 -6.50 15.63
N ILE A 108 3.17 -6.41 16.78
CA ILE A 108 4.59 -6.80 16.90
C ILE A 108 4.75 -8.28 16.59
N ASP A 109 3.89 -9.13 17.15
CA ASP A 109 3.91 -10.57 16.89
C ASP A 109 3.71 -10.88 15.40
N GLN A 110 2.79 -10.17 14.75
CA GLN A 110 2.53 -10.34 13.31
C GLN A 110 3.73 -9.88 12.46
N VAL A 111 4.38 -8.77 12.81
CA VAL A 111 5.59 -8.30 12.12
C VAL A 111 6.70 -9.34 12.23
N TYR A 112 6.94 -9.87 13.43
CA TYR A 112 7.95 -10.91 13.63
C TYR A 112 7.62 -12.20 12.87
N SER A 113 6.36 -12.61 12.80
CA SER A 113 5.93 -13.76 11.98
C SER A 113 6.31 -13.58 10.50
N TYR A 114 6.12 -12.38 9.92
CA TYR A 114 6.56 -12.09 8.56
C TYR A 114 8.08 -12.05 8.41
N ILE A 115 8.80 -11.48 9.37
CA ILE A 115 10.26 -11.39 9.40
C ILE A 115 10.90 -12.78 9.45
N GLU A 116 10.36 -13.67 10.28
CA GLU A 116 10.81 -15.07 10.37
C GLU A 116 10.56 -15.81 9.06
N ASP A 117 9.36 -15.71 8.51
CA ASP A 117 9.04 -16.38 7.24
C ASP A 117 9.87 -15.85 6.06
N MET A 118 10.26 -14.57 6.08
CA MET A 118 11.16 -13.98 5.08
C MET A 118 12.66 -14.25 5.35
N GLU A 119 13.00 -14.98 6.43
CA GLU A 119 14.36 -15.38 6.79
C GLU A 119 15.29 -14.16 7.04
N ILE A 120 14.78 -13.13 7.72
CA ILE A 120 15.50 -11.88 8.00
C ILE A 120 15.50 -11.53 9.50
N LEU A 121 15.16 -12.46 10.39
CA LEU A 121 15.13 -12.24 11.85
C LEU A 121 16.52 -11.91 12.43
N GLU A 122 17.58 -12.41 11.84
CA GLU A 122 18.96 -12.15 12.26
C GLU A 122 19.32 -10.65 12.25
N TYR A 123 18.60 -9.84 11.49
CA TYR A 123 18.82 -8.39 11.38
C TYR A 123 18.11 -7.56 12.45
N GLU A 124 17.37 -8.15 13.40
CA GLU A 124 16.51 -7.40 14.33
C GLU A 124 17.23 -6.30 15.12
N ASN A 125 18.51 -6.53 15.48
CA ASN A 125 19.34 -5.61 16.24
C ASN A 125 20.25 -4.72 15.38
N TYR A 126 20.22 -4.86 14.05
CA TYR A 126 21.02 -4.05 13.14
C TYR A 126 20.35 -2.69 12.89
N LEU A 127 21.17 -1.64 12.77
CA LEU A 127 20.69 -0.35 12.29
C LEU A 127 20.24 -0.47 10.83
N VAL A 128 19.06 0.07 10.52
CA VAL A 128 18.44 -0.05 9.19
C VAL A 128 19.36 0.52 8.09
N LYS A 129 20.13 1.58 8.35
CA LYS A 129 21.08 2.14 7.38
C LYS A 129 22.21 1.19 6.95
N HIS A 130 22.46 0.11 7.69
CA HIS A 130 23.49 -0.88 7.37
C HIS A 130 22.94 -2.08 6.59
N LEU A 131 21.63 -2.12 6.34
CA LEU A 131 20.96 -3.20 5.62
C LEU A 131 20.94 -2.94 4.11
N SER A 132 20.87 -4.02 3.33
CA SER A 132 20.62 -3.93 1.91
C SER A 132 19.22 -3.35 1.63
N GLU A 133 19.04 -2.73 0.46
CA GLU A 133 17.74 -2.20 0.04
C GLU A 133 16.64 -3.28 0.10
N GLY A 134 16.91 -4.48 -0.42
CA GLY A 134 15.96 -5.59 -0.39
C GLY A 134 15.59 -6.01 1.03
N THR A 135 16.57 -6.09 1.95
CA THR A 135 16.30 -6.42 3.37
C THR A 135 15.46 -5.34 4.04
N ARG A 136 15.80 -4.07 3.84
CA ARG A 136 15.01 -2.94 4.36
C ARG A 136 13.58 -2.99 3.85
N HIS A 137 13.42 -3.26 2.56
CA HIS A 137 12.09 -3.30 1.95
C HIS A 137 11.24 -4.47 2.47
N LYS A 138 11.84 -5.65 2.70
CA LYS A 138 11.17 -6.78 3.38
C LYS A 138 10.66 -6.40 4.77
N ILE A 139 11.51 -5.73 5.58
CA ILE A 139 11.13 -5.24 6.91
C ILE A 139 9.99 -4.23 6.82
N TYR A 140 10.09 -3.27 5.89
CA TYR A 140 9.05 -2.27 5.65
C TYR A 140 7.71 -2.91 5.28
N LEU A 141 7.72 -3.86 4.35
CA LEU A 141 6.52 -4.62 3.97
C LEU A 141 5.92 -5.37 5.17
N SER A 142 6.74 -6.03 5.98
CA SER A 142 6.31 -6.73 7.20
C SER A 142 5.57 -5.80 8.15
N ILE A 143 6.12 -4.62 8.40
CA ILE A 143 5.53 -3.59 9.27
C ILE A 143 4.20 -3.09 8.68
N MET A 144 4.19 -2.70 7.40
CA MET A 144 3.03 -2.07 6.79
C MET A 144 1.85 -3.02 6.56
N LEU A 145 2.12 -4.30 6.26
CA LEU A 145 1.09 -5.32 6.11
C LEU A 145 0.49 -5.78 7.45
N SER A 146 1.24 -5.64 8.55
CA SER A 146 0.76 -5.98 9.90
C SER A 146 -0.23 -4.95 10.46
N LYS A 147 -0.27 -3.74 9.90
CA LYS A 147 -1.18 -2.70 10.35
C LYS A 147 -2.64 -3.14 10.22
N LYS A 148 -3.43 -2.94 11.29
CA LYS A 148 -4.88 -3.16 11.30
C LYS A 148 -5.56 -2.12 10.42
N SER A 149 -5.69 -2.41 9.14
CA SER A 149 -6.32 -1.55 8.13
C SER A 149 -7.41 -2.32 7.39
N GLU A 150 -8.36 -1.61 6.82
CA GLU A 150 -9.44 -2.17 6.00
C GLU A 150 -9.17 -2.00 4.51
N LEU A 151 -8.31 -1.03 4.15
CA LEU A 151 -7.82 -0.75 2.80
C LEU A 151 -6.29 -0.80 2.79
N ILE A 152 -5.73 -1.63 1.91
CA ILE A 152 -4.29 -1.67 1.64
C ILE A 152 -4.05 -1.14 0.24
N ILE A 153 -3.19 -0.15 0.13
CA ILE A 153 -2.75 0.44 -1.12
C ILE A 153 -1.27 0.12 -1.31
N LEU A 154 -0.90 -0.44 -2.46
CA LEU A 154 0.46 -0.84 -2.77
C LEU A 154 0.90 -0.18 -4.09
N ASP A 155 1.88 0.71 -4.02
CA ASP A 155 2.43 1.41 -5.18
C ASP A 155 3.79 0.84 -5.56
N GLU A 156 3.80 -0.06 -6.57
CA GLU A 156 4.99 -0.80 -7.06
C GLU A 156 5.81 -1.51 -5.96
N PRO A 157 5.18 -2.23 -4.99
CA PRO A 157 5.83 -2.66 -3.75
C PRO A 157 6.81 -3.83 -3.94
N PHE A 158 6.87 -4.46 -5.12
CA PHE A 158 7.59 -5.72 -5.31
C PHE A 158 8.86 -5.58 -6.13
N SER A 159 9.24 -4.36 -6.54
CA SER A 159 10.35 -4.12 -7.46
C SER A 159 11.72 -4.42 -6.86
N SER A 160 11.90 -4.23 -5.54
CA SER A 160 13.19 -4.34 -4.84
C SER A 160 13.37 -5.66 -4.09
N ILE A 161 12.46 -6.62 -4.22
CA ILE A 161 12.53 -7.91 -3.51
C ILE A 161 12.75 -9.10 -4.46
N ASP A 162 13.41 -10.13 -3.94
CA ASP A 162 13.69 -11.37 -4.66
C ASP A 162 12.41 -12.19 -4.95
N LYS A 163 12.50 -13.09 -5.92
CA LYS A 163 11.37 -13.89 -6.41
C LYS A 163 10.72 -14.75 -5.32
N ASN A 164 11.50 -15.34 -4.42
CA ASN A 164 10.97 -16.16 -3.33
C ASN A 164 10.12 -15.29 -2.39
N THR A 165 10.61 -14.09 -2.04
CA THR A 165 9.85 -13.12 -1.24
C THR A 165 8.59 -12.65 -1.98
N GLN A 166 8.65 -12.43 -3.30
CA GLN A 166 7.47 -12.08 -4.11
C GLN A 166 6.38 -13.16 -4.00
N GLU A 167 6.73 -14.45 -4.05
CA GLU A 167 5.77 -15.56 -3.91
C GLU A 167 5.14 -15.61 -2.52
N LYS A 168 5.90 -15.31 -1.46
CA LYS A 168 5.37 -15.17 -0.09
C LYS A 168 4.42 -13.99 0.02
N MET A 169 4.78 -12.84 -0.55
CA MET A 169 3.94 -11.64 -0.59
C MET A 169 2.61 -11.90 -1.29
N PHE A 170 2.62 -12.64 -2.39
CA PHE A 170 1.40 -13.04 -3.10
C PHE A 170 0.41 -13.74 -2.15
N LYS A 171 0.89 -14.75 -1.42
CA LYS A 171 0.07 -15.51 -0.45
C LYS A 171 -0.46 -14.63 0.71
N TYR A 172 0.37 -13.69 1.19
CA TYR A 172 -0.08 -12.75 2.23
C TYR A 172 -1.19 -11.85 1.73
N ILE A 173 -1.04 -11.28 0.53
CA ILE A 173 -2.06 -10.42 -0.07
C ILE A 173 -3.36 -11.19 -0.31
N GLU A 174 -3.30 -12.43 -0.82
CA GLU A 174 -4.49 -13.27 -0.98
C GLU A 174 -5.18 -13.53 0.38
N THR A 175 -4.41 -13.78 1.43
CA THR A 175 -4.95 -14.00 2.78
C THR A 175 -5.59 -12.73 3.33
N LEU A 176 -4.90 -11.59 3.22
CA LEU A 176 -5.40 -10.30 3.71
C LEU A 176 -6.62 -9.81 2.92
N SER A 177 -6.74 -10.16 1.65
CA SER A 177 -7.86 -9.73 0.81
C SER A 177 -9.21 -10.26 1.28
N LYS A 178 -9.26 -11.39 2.02
CA LYS A 178 -10.50 -11.99 2.52
C LYS A 178 -11.34 -11.04 3.36
N ASP A 179 -10.70 -10.10 4.06
CA ASP A 179 -11.36 -9.14 4.94
C ASP A 179 -11.11 -7.67 4.57
N LYS A 180 -10.28 -7.42 3.56
CA LYS A 180 -9.81 -6.09 3.18
C LYS A 180 -10.11 -5.79 1.71
N ILE A 181 -9.99 -4.50 1.35
CA ILE A 181 -9.86 -4.04 -0.03
C ILE A 181 -8.37 -3.89 -0.30
N ILE A 182 -7.89 -4.42 -1.41
CA ILE A 182 -6.50 -4.25 -1.86
C ILE A 182 -6.49 -3.55 -3.20
N ILE A 183 -5.73 -2.46 -3.31
CA ILE A 183 -5.54 -1.72 -4.55
C ILE A 183 -4.03 -1.59 -4.76
N TYR A 184 -3.56 -1.98 -5.94
CA TYR A 184 -2.13 -1.97 -6.20
C TYR A 184 -1.79 -1.58 -7.64
N SER A 185 -0.55 -1.12 -7.83
CA SER A 185 0.10 -1.00 -9.12
C SER A 185 1.30 -1.95 -9.18
N THR A 186 1.59 -2.50 -10.35
CA THR A 186 2.80 -3.30 -10.58
C THR A 186 3.15 -3.39 -12.07
N HIS A 187 4.44 -3.56 -12.35
CA HIS A 187 4.95 -3.93 -13.67
C HIS A 187 5.28 -5.44 -13.78
N ILE A 188 5.13 -6.19 -12.69
CA ILE A 188 5.43 -7.63 -12.63
C ILE A 188 4.20 -8.40 -13.09
N LYS A 189 4.31 -9.07 -14.23
CA LYS A 189 3.20 -9.81 -14.89
C LYS A 189 2.58 -10.90 -14.01
N GLU A 190 3.38 -11.55 -13.20
CA GLU A 190 2.94 -12.61 -12.29
C GLU A 190 1.88 -12.12 -11.31
N PHE A 191 2.01 -10.86 -10.84
CA PHE A 191 1.04 -10.24 -9.93
C PHE A 191 -0.25 -9.77 -10.61
N GLU A 192 -0.29 -9.65 -11.95
CA GLU A 192 -1.53 -9.31 -12.65
C GLU A 192 -2.64 -10.36 -12.42
N LYS A 193 -2.25 -11.63 -12.21
CA LYS A 193 -3.18 -12.75 -11.99
C LYS A 193 -3.87 -12.71 -10.63
N MET A 194 -3.36 -11.94 -9.69
CA MET A 194 -3.94 -11.81 -8.35
C MET A 194 -5.20 -10.94 -8.36
N ALA A 195 -5.30 -10.03 -9.32
CA ALA A 195 -6.42 -9.10 -9.39
C ALA A 195 -7.71 -9.78 -9.83
N ASN A 196 -8.80 -9.53 -9.11
CA ASN A 196 -10.15 -9.86 -9.57
C ASN A 196 -10.83 -8.69 -10.29
N LYS A 197 -10.23 -7.48 -10.23
CA LYS A 197 -10.65 -6.30 -10.98
C LYS A 197 -9.41 -5.58 -11.54
N ILE A 198 -9.54 -5.05 -12.77
CA ILE A 198 -8.47 -4.27 -13.42
C ILE A 198 -9.05 -2.92 -13.83
N ILE A 199 -8.37 -1.86 -13.45
CA ILE A 199 -8.65 -0.49 -13.87
C ILE A 199 -7.53 -0.04 -14.80
N ASN A 200 -7.85 0.23 -16.05
CA ASN A 200 -6.88 0.75 -17.01
C ASN A 200 -6.89 2.27 -16.98
N LEU A 201 -5.75 2.87 -16.70
CA LEU A 201 -5.56 4.32 -16.78
C LEU A 201 -4.96 4.68 -18.13
N GLU A 202 -5.66 5.54 -18.84
CA GLU A 202 -5.16 6.18 -20.06
C GLU A 202 -4.44 7.47 -19.70
N LYS A 203 -3.45 7.84 -20.51
CA LYS A 203 -2.74 9.09 -20.35
C LYS A 203 -3.63 10.24 -20.82
N VAL A 204 -3.84 11.24 -19.99
CA VAL A 204 -4.69 12.37 -20.33
C VAL A 204 -3.92 13.32 -21.25
N GLY A 205 -4.46 13.61 -22.44
CA GLY A 205 -3.93 14.60 -23.37
C GLY A 205 -2.94 14.07 -24.43
N GLU A 206 -3.01 12.79 -24.74
CA GLU A 206 -2.49 12.20 -25.99
C GLU A 206 -3.61 11.90 -26.95
#